data_5afc32ea8d7c2872c2c9d083817264c1
#
_entry.id   5afc32ea8d7c2872c2c9d083817264c1
#
_cell.length_a   1.000
_cell.length_b   1.000
_cell.length_c   1.000
_cell.angle_alpha   90.00
_cell.angle_beta   90.00
_cell.angle_gamma   90.00
#
_symmetry.space_group_name_H-M   'P 1'
#
loop_
_entity.id
_entity.type
_entity.pdbx_description
1 polymer ?
#
loop_
_entity_poly.entity_id
_entity_poly.type
_entity_poly.pdbx_seq_one_letter_code
_entity_poly.pdbx_strand_id
1 'polypeptide(L)'
;MVTSDREREFYDSQYAQFLALPDHALRLDRKVLEGNLENPAHPFYERRWLYRTSMRALEAEPLAGRKVLDYGCGPADFGIWMATEGAAVTLLDLSPAAIEVGLKRAQASGVRVRGVAADASCLSMLGDAEFDLVFACAALHHTLKYPGAVEELARIMKPGARLVLCETWGGNPLLNTARKLHTALIGEAAEQGEEIVLSQTELRALGPYFSEVRVETRNLLAMGKRLLRGRFEKAWARAVVRTLERMDGAMLTLAPPLRNWCGEAVITARRR
;
A
#
# COMPACT_ATOMS: atom_id res chain seq x y z
N MET A 1 11.40 -19.69 9.26
CA MET A 1 10.52 -19.48 8.09
C MET A 1 9.12 -19.26 8.60
N VAL A 2 8.57 -18.06 8.50
CA VAL A 2 7.15 -17.82 8.75
C VAL A 2 6.43 -18.45 7.57
N THR A 3 5.58 -19.42 7.80
CA THR A 3 4.81 -20.07 6.73
C THR A 3 3.69 -19.11 6.31
N SER A 4 3.26 -19.14 5.06
CA SER A 4 2.10 -18.36 4.57
C SER A 4 0.84 -18.60 5.42
N ASP A 5 0.74 -19.75 6.08
CA ASP A 5 -0.36 -20.07 7.02
C ASP A 5 -0.36 -19.18 8.27
N ARG A 6 0.82 -18.93 8.89
CA ARG A 6 0.90 -18.03 10.05
C ARG A 6 0.62 -16.58 9.68
N GLU A 7 1.10 -16.16 8.51
CA GLU A 7 0.83 -14.84 7.98
C GLU A 7 -0.67 -14.68 7.71
N ARG A 8 -1.31 -15.69 7.11
CA ARG A 8 -2.77 -15.71 6.91
C ARG A 8 -3.54 -15.62 8.21
N GLU A 9 -3.22 -16.46 9.22
CA GLU A 9 -3.89 -16.45 10.53
C GLU A 9 -3.76 -15.08 11.23
N PHE A 10 -2.59 -14.46 11.13
CA PHE A 10 -2.37 -13.13 11.67
C PHE A 10 -3.29 -12.10 11.02
N TYR A 11 -3.29 -12.02 9.69
CA TYR A 11 -4.13 -11.06 8.97
C TYR A 11 -5.62 -11.36 9.09
N ASP A 12 -6.04 -12.62 9.13
CA ASP A 12 -7.43 -13.00 9.42
C ASP A 12 -7.89 -12.42 10.76
N SER A 13 -7.07 -12.55 11.81
CA SER A 13 -7.40 -11.98 13.12
C SER A 13 -7.49 -10.45 13.10
N GLN A 14 -6.61 -9.79 12.33
CA GLN A 14 -6.60 -8.33 12.18
C GLN A 14 -7.83 -7.81 11.43
N TYR A 15 -8.28 -8.52 10.40
CA TYR A 15 -9.39 -8.04 9.57
C TYR A 15 -10.77 -8.49 10.07
N ALA A 16 -10.87 -9.59 10.81
CA ALA A 16 -12.16 -10.08 11.36
C ALA A 16 -12.92 -9.02 12.18
N GLN A 17 -12.20 -8.10 12.85
CA GLN A 17 -12.84 -7.02 13.61
C GLN A 17 -13.69 -6.08 12.74
N PHE A 18 -13.37 -5.92 11.45
CA PHE A 18 -14.15 -5.09 10.54
C PHE A 18 -15.49 -5.74 10.17
N LEU A 19 -15.60 -7.07 10.26
CA LEU A 19 -16.83 -7.80 9.95
C LEU A 19 -17.98 -7.50 10.93
N ALA A 20 -17.64 -7.06 12.14
CA ALA A 20 -18.61 -6.66 13.16
C ALA A 20 -19.12 -5.22 12.99
N LEU A 21 -18.52 -4.43 12.10
CA LEU A 21 -18.91 -3.05 11.87
C LEU A 21 -20.24 -2.97 11.12
N PRO A 22 -21.11 -1.97 11.46
CA PRO A 22 -22.33 -1.72 10.72
C PRO A 22 -22.05 -1.17 9.32
N ASP A 23 -22.97 -1.38 8.38
CA ASP A 23 -22.80 -1.03 6.96
C ASP A 23 -22.42 0.44 6.74
N HIS A 24 -22.97 1.37 7.51
CA HIS A 24 -22.62 2.79 7.38
C HIS A 24 -21.15 3.10 7.71
N ALA A 25 -20.52 2.31 8.59
CA ALA A 25 -19.10 2.42 8.92
C ALA A 25 -18.19 1.69 7.91
N LEU A 26 -18.78 0.75 7.15
CA LEU A 26 -18.09 0.04 6.06
C LEU A 26 -18.13 0.79 4.74
N ARG A 27 -19.12 1.69 4.56
CA ARG A 27 -19.25 2.48 3.33
C ARG A 27 -17.98 3.27 3.03
N LEU A 28 -17.58 3.24 1.78
CA LEU A 28 -16.40 3.94 1.30
C LEU A 28 -16.67 4.55 -0.09
N ASP A 29 -16.27 5.78 -0.24
CA ASP A 29 -16.20 6.53 -1.49
C ASP A 29 -15.02 7.50 -1.40
N ARG A 30 -14.79 8.29 -2.43
CA ARG A 30 -13.74 9.32 -2.45
C ARG A 30 -13.82 10.25 -1.24
N LYS A 31 -15.02 10.74 -0.91
CA LYS A 31 -15.20 11.71 0.18
C LYS A 31 -14.84 11.13 1.54
N VAL A 32 -15.22 9.87 1.77
CA VAL A 32 -14.87 9.15 3.01
C VAL A 32 -13.36 8.93 3.08
N LEU A 33 -12.74 8.44 1.97
CA LEU A 33 -11.30 8.20 1.92
C LEU A 33 -10.50 9.49 2.18
N GLU A 34 -10.84 10.59 1.51
CA GLU A 34 -10.20 11.90 1.72
C GLU A 34 -10.43 12.41 3.15
N GLY A 35 -11.65 12.24 3.69
CA GLY A 35 -11.96 12.57 5.08
C GLY A 35 -11.09 11.82 6.08
N ASN A 36 -10.83 10.54 5.84
CA ASN A 36 -9.93 9.72 6.66
C ASN A 36 -8.49 10.24 6.63
N LEU A 37 -8.02 10.77 5.50
CA LEU A 37 -6.69 11.38 5.39
C LEU A 37 -6.56 12.70 6.16
N GLU A 38 -7.66 13.43 6.33
CA GLU A 38 -7.69 14.69 7.09
C GLU A 38 -7.99 14.52 8.57
N ASN A 39 -8.54 13.38 8.98
CA ASN A 39 -8.93 13.12 10.37
C ASN A 39 -7.73 12.69 11.22
N PRO A 40 -7.26 13.53 12.17
CA PRO A 40 -6.11 13.19 13.01
C PRO A 40 -6.31 11.96 13.91
N ALA A 41 -7.55 11.55 14.16
CA ALA A 41 -7.87 10.33 14.91
C ALA A 41 -7.77 9.07 14.04
N HIS A 42 -7.82 9.21 12.70
CA HIS A 42 -7.80 8.08 11.77
C HIS A 42 -6.36 7.62 11.48
N PRO A 43 -6.08 6.31 11.42
CA PRO A 43 -4.74 5.79 11.11
C PRO A 43 -4.14 6.33 9.80
N PHE A 44 -4.98 6.66 8.81
CA PHE A 44 -4.55 7.19 7.52
C PHE A 44 -3.91 8.58 7.61
N TYR A 45 -4.20 9.36 8.65
CA TYR A 45 -3.63 10.68 8.83
C TYR A 45 -2.09 10.66 8.89
N GLU A 46 -1.50 9.66 9.54
CA GLU A 46 -0.04 9.50 9.61
C GLU A 46 0.58 9.32 8.22
N ARG A 47 -0.09 8.56 7.36
CA ARG A 47 0.37 8.23 6.00
C ARG A 47 -0.30 9.07 4.90
N ARG A 48 -0.95 10.19 5.24
CA ARG A 48 -1.75 11.00 4.31
C ARG A 48 -1.00 11.42 3.05
N TRP A 49 0.30 11.74 3.14
CA TRP A 49 1.09 12.05 1.95
C TRP A 49 1.16 10.86 1.00
N LEU A 50 1.52 9.69 1.55
CA LEU A 50 1.67 8.45 0.79
C LEU A 50 0.37 8.08 0.07
N TYR A 51 -0.74 8.11 0.78
CA TYR A 51 -2.05 7.75 0.23
C TYR A 51 -2.57 8.77 -0.78
N ARG A 52 -2.42 10.08 -0.54
CA ARG A 52 -2.77 11.09 -1.54
C ARG A 52 -1.93 10.99 -2.80
N THR A 53 -0.64 10.72 -2.67
CA THR A 53 0.24 10.53 -3.82
C THR A 53 -0.16 9.27 -4.59
N SER A 54 -0.54 8.19 -3.90
CA SER A 54 -1.08 6.99 -4.54
C SER A 54 -2.40 7.27 -5.27
N MET A 55 -3.33 8.01 -4.67
CA MET A 55 -4.57 8.41 -5.33
C MET A 55 -4.28 9.18 -6.63
N ARG A 56 -3.42 10.20 -6.59
CA ARG A 56 -3.00 10.94 -7.79
C ARG A 56 -2.37 10.05 -8.86
N ALA A 57 -1.54 9.10 -8.43
CA ALA A 57 -0.93 8.15 -9.35
C ALA A 57 -1.97 7.22 -9.99
N LEU A 58 -2.95 6.77 -9.24
CA LEU A 58 -4.05 5.92 -9.72
C LEU A 58 -4.94 6.68 -10.72
N GLU A 59 -5.19 7.94 -10.48
CA GLU A 59 -6.03 8.83 -11.30
C GLU A 59 -5.30 9.47 -12.48
N ALA A 60 -4.01 9.21 -12.68
CA ALA A 60 -3.29 9.74 -13.84
C ALA A 60 -3.90 9.30 -15.19
N GLU A 61 -4.73 8.27 -15.17
CA GLU A 61 -5.60 7.86 -16.27
C GLU A 61 -7.00 7.53 -15.71
N PRO A 62 -8.09 7.68 -16.51
CA PRO A 62 -9.43 7.36 -16.06
C PRO A 62 -9.56 5.93 -15.56
N LEU A 63 -10.18 5.75 -14.40
CA LEU A 63 -10.42 4.44 -13.79
C LEU A 63 -11.64 3.73 -14.39
N ALA A 64 -12.63 4.50 -14.85
CA ALA A 64 -13.88 3.95 -15.36
C ALA A 64 -13.64 2.94 -16.49
N GLY A 65 -14.23 1.76 -16.36
CA GLY A 65 -14.13 0.67 -17.34
C GLY A 65 -12.78 -0.08 -17.33
N ARG A 66 -11.79 0.33 -16.53
CA ARG A 66 -10.51 -0.39 -16.39
C ARG A 66 -10.67 -1.61 -15.51
N LYS A 67 -10.00 -2.70 -15.88
CA LYS A 67 -9.82 -3.87 -15.02
C LYS A 67 -8.65 -3.61 -14.08
N VAL A 68 -8.93 -3.54 -12.79
CA VAL A 68 -7.95 -3.19 -11.76
C VAL A 68 -7.77 -4.34 -10.78
N LEU A 69 -6.53 -4.66 -10.44
CA LEU A 69 -6.21 -5.55 -9.34
C LEU A 69 -5.74 -4.72 -8.14
N ASP A 70 -6.41 -4.88 -7.00
CA ASP A 70 -5.94 -4.45 -5.69
C ASP A 70 -5.20 -5.63 -5.05
N TYR A 71 -3.86 -5.58 -5.14
CA TYR A 71 -2.94 -6.67 -4.79
C TYR A 71 -2.53 -6.56 -3.32
N GLY A 72 -2.92 -7.53 -2.50
CA GLY A 72 -2.84 -7.45 -1.05
C GLY A 72 -3.77 -6.36 -0.54
N CYS A 73 -5.07 -6.51 -0.84
CA CYS A 73 -6.04 -5.43 -0.65
C CYS A 73 -6.32 -5.10 0.82
N GLY A 74 -5.99 -5.98 1.76
CA GLY A 74 -6.34 -5.81 3.17
C GLY A 74 -7.84 -5.49 3.33
N PRO A 75 -8.21 -4.43 4.08
CA PRO A 75 -9.60 -4.03 4.22
C PRO A 75 -10.18 -3.33 2.98
N ALA A 76 -9.49 -3.37 1.85
CA ALA A 76 -9.91 -2.94 0.51
C ALA A 76 -10.29 -1.44 0.38
N ASP A 77 -9.68 -0.56 1.18
CA ASP A 77 -10.01 0.87 1.13
C ASP A 77 -9.81 1.48 -0.26
N PHE A 78 -8.69 1.19 -0.91
CA PHE A 78 -8.41 1.69 -2.26
C PHE A 78 -9.19 0.93 -3.33
N GLY A 79 -9.33 -0.39 -3.21
CA GLY A 79 -10.11 -1.20 -4.15
C GLY A 79 -11.56 -0.76 -4.24
N ILE A 80 -12.20 -0.52 -3.09
CA ILE A 80 -13.59 -0.06 -3.06
C ILE A 80 -13.71 1.37 -3.62
N TRP A 81 -12.80 2.27 -3.23
CA TRP A 81 -12.79 3.60 -3.84
C TRP A 81 -12.64 3.53 -5.38
N MET A 82 -11.69 2.76 -5.91
CA MET A 82 -11.53 2.61 -7.36
C MET A 82 -12.78 2.03 -8.03
N ALA A 83 -13.49 1.12 -7.36
CA ALA A 83 -14.76 0.59 -7.85
C ALA A 83 -15.86 1.68 -7.88
N THR A 84 -15.91 2.60 -6.89
CA THR A 84 -16.85 3.74 -6.91
C THR A 84 -16.54 4.75 -8.03
N GLU A 85 -15.27 4.79 -8.50
CA GLU A 85 -14.86 5.58 -9.68
C GLU A 85 -15.11 4.83 -11.01
N GLY A 86 -15.80 3.68 -10.97
CA GLY A 86 -16.22 2.93 -12.16
C GLY A 86 -15.23 1.87 -12.66
N ALA A 87 -14.20 1.53 -11.90
CA ALA A 87 -13.30 0.43 -12.24
C ALA A 87 -13.95 -0.95 -12.02
N ALA A 88 -13.60 -1.93 -12.84
CA ALA A 88 -13.89 -3.35 -12.60
C ALA A 88 -12.77 -3.92 -11.71
N VAL A 89 -12.99 -3.93 -10.39
CA VAL A 89 -11.95 -4.25 -9.40
C VAL A 89 -11.99 -5.73 -9.03
N THR A 90 -10.81 -6.36 -9.02
CA THR A 90 -10.54 -7.62 -8.35
C THR A 90 -9.72 -7.33 -7.08
N LEU A 91 -10.20 -7.81 -5.94
CA LEU A 91 -9.50 -7.77 -4.66
C LEU A 91 -8.74 -9.09 -4.52
N LEU A 92 -7.44 -9.02 -4.22
CA LEU A 92 -6.60 -10.19 -3.96
C LEU A 92 -5.96 -10.01 -2.59
N ASP A 93 -6.11 -11.00 -1.72
CA ASP A 93 -5.41 -11.04 -0.43
C ASP A 93 -5.18 -12.49 0.01
N LEU A 94 -4.17 -12.72 0.83
CA LEU A 94 -3.91 -14.01 1.46
C LEU A 94 -5.00 -14.36 2.49
N SER A 95 -5.57 -13.34 3.15
CA SER A 95 -6.58 -13.46 4.19
C SER A 95 -7.99 -13.57 3.61
N PRO A 96 -8.70 -14.69 3.80
CA PRO A 96 -10.13 -14.80 3.52
C PRO A 96 -10.97 -13.73 4.23
N ALA A 97 -10.62 -13.35 5.47
CA ALA A 97 -11.32 -12.30 6.21
C ALA A 97 -11.17 -10.93 5.55
N ALA A 98 -9.99 -10.60 4.97
CA ALA A 98 -9.81 -9.38 4.19
C ALA A 98 -10.76 -9.33 2.99
N ILE A 99 -10.86 -10.44 2.26
CA ILE A 99 -11.78 -10.54 1.12
C ILE A 99 -13.23 -10.39 1.55
N GLU A 100 -13.65 -11.03 2.64
CA GLU A 100 -15.01 -10.89 3.17
C GLU A 100 -15.31 -9.43 3.56
N VAL A 101 -14.38 -8.75 4.22
CA VAL A 101 -14.48 -7.31 4.54
C VAL A 101 -14.63 -6.49 3.26
N GLY A 102 -13.79 -6.74 2.24
CA GLY A 102 -13.86 -6.04 0.96
C GLY A 102 -15.22 -6.22 0.27
N LEU A 103 -15.78 -7.44 0.26
CA LEU A 103 -17.10 -7.73 -0.32
C LEU A 103 -18.24 -7.01 0.47
N LYS A 104 -18.17 -7.00 1.80
CA LYS A 104 -19.12 -6.24 2.64
C LYS A 104 -19.03 -4.73 2.37
N ARG A 105 -17.81 -4.19 2.28
CA ARG A 105 -17.61 -2.77 1.93
C ARG A 105 -18.14 -2.44 0.54
N ALA A 106 -17.92 -3.32 -0.45
CA ALA A 106 -18.47 -3.16 -1.80
C ALA A 106 -19.99 -3.07 -1.76
N GLN A 107 -20.65 -3.99 -1.05
CA GLN A 107 -22.09 -3.97 -0.86
C GLN A 107 -22.57 -2.67 -0.18
N ALA A 108 -21.94 -2.27 0.92
CA ALA A 108 -22.27 -1.05 1.66
C ALA A 108 -22.07 0.23 0.83
N SER A 109 -21.12 0.20 -0.12
CA SER A 109 -20.80 1.30 -1.03
C SER A 109 -21.58 1.27 -2.34
N GLY A 110 -22.45 0.26 -2.56
CA GLY A 110 -23.26 0.13 -3.76
C GLY A 110 -22.49 -0.25 -5.03
N VAL A 111 -21.34 -0.89 -4.89
CA VAL A 111 -20.51 -1.35 -6.01
C VAL A 111 -20.32 -2.87 -6.01
N ARG A 112 -19.80 -3.41 -7.12
CA ARG A 112 -19.47 -4.82 -7.24
C ARG A 112 -17.97 -4.98 -7.46
N VAL A 113 -17.36 -5.95 -6.77
CA VAL A 113 -15.98 -6.34 -6.92
C VAL A 113 -15.87 -7.86 -6.98
N ARG A 114 -14.79 -8.37 -7.57
CA ARG A 114 -14.43 -9.80 -7.48
C ARG A 114 -13.46 -9.98 -6.31
N GLY A 115 -13.71 -10.92 -5.42
CA GLY A 115 -12.79 -11.30 -4.34
C GLY A 115 -12.03 -12.58 -4.68
N VAL A 116 -10.73 -12.62 -4.40
CA VAL A 116 -9.85 -13.78 -4.56
C VAL A 116 -8.99 -13.90 -3.31
N ALA A 117 -9.25 -14.94 -2.50
CA ALA A 117 -8.39 -15.28 -1.36
C ALA A 117 -7.31 -16.24 -1.83
N ALA A 118 -6.08 -15.77 -2.00
CA ALA A 118 -4.96 -16.57 -2.50
C ALA A 118 -3.61 -15.97 -2.12
N ASP A 119 -2.58 -16.83 -2.11
CA ASP A 119 -1.19 -16.41 -1.98
C ASP A 119 -0.76 -15.68 -3.26
N ALA A 120 -0.37 -14.42 -3.11
CA ALA A 120 0.02 -13.56 -4.21
C ALA A 120 1.39 -13.92 -4.83
N SER A 121 2.09 -14.91 -4.29
CA SER A 121 3.27 -15.52 -4.92
C SER A 121 2.90 -16.48 -6.07
N CYS A 122 1.64 -16.94 -6.12
CA CYS A 122 1.13 -17.83 -7.17
C CYS A 122 -0.20 -17.29 -7.70
N LEU A 123 -0.17 -16.66 -8.86
CA LEU A 123 -1.34 -16.00 -9.47
C LEU A 123 -2.00 -16.84 -10.58
N SER A 124 -1.83 -18.17 -10.55
CA SER A 124 -2.33 -19.08 -11.59
C SER A 124 -3.86 -19.04 -11.79
N MET A 125 -4.61 -18.55 -10.77
CA MET A 125 -6.06 -18.35 -10.86
C MET A 125 -6.47 -17.09 -11.62
N LEU A 126 -5.52 -16.21 -11.98
CA LEU A 126 -5.71 -15.01 -12.77
C LEU A 126 -5.21 -15.20 -14.18
N GLY A 127 -5.96 -14.68 -15.15
CA GLY A 127 -5.64 -14.81 -16.57
C GLY A 127 -4.42 -13.98 -17.00
N ASP A 128 -3.78 -14.40 -18.11
CA ASP A 128 -2.72 -13.64 -18.75
C ASP A 128 -3.28 -12.31 -19.30
N ALA A 129 -2.53 -11.23 -19.17
CA ALA A 129 -2.90 -9.92 -19.68
C ALA A 129 -4.34 -9.52 -19.29
N GLU A 130 -4.75 -9.79 -18.05
CA GLU A 130 -6.11 -9.53 -17.58
C GLU A 130 -6.30 -8.06 -17.18
N PHE A 131 -5.30 -7.45 -16.50
CA PHE A 131 -5.45 -6.16 -15.83
C PHE A 131 -4.83 -4.98 -16.57
N ASP A 132 -5.54 -3.85 -16.58
CA ASP A 132 -5.09 -2.55 -17.09
C ASP A 132 -4.27 -1.77 -16.06
N LEU A 133 -4.47 -2.06 -14.76
CA LEU A 133 -3.82 -1.42 -13.63
C LEU A 133 -3.69 -2.42 -12.48
N VAL A 134 -2.52 -2.48 -11.86
CA VAL A 134 -2.32 -3.14 -10.58
C VAL A 134 -1.90 -2.11 -9.55
N PHE A 135 -2.57 -2.12 -8.41
CA PHE A 135 -2.22 -1.36 -7.23
C PHE A 135 -1.81 -2.31 -6.10
N ALA A 136 -0.73 -2.00 -5.41
CA ALA A 136 -0.32 -2.71 -4.20
C ALA A 136 0.09 -1.70 -3.12
N CYS A 137 -0.52 -1.82 -1.94
CA CYS A 137 -0.22 -0.95 -0.81
C CYS A 137 0.35 -1.77 0.35
N ALA A 138 1.64 -1.60 0.62
CA ALA A 138 2.37 -2.35 1.65
C ALA A 138 2.20 -3.88 1.49
N ALA A 139 2.22 -4.37 0.26
CA ALA A 139 1.92 -5.76 -0.06
C ALA A 139 3.00 -6.43 -0.93
N LEU A 140 3.56 -5.71 -1.92
CA LEU A 140 4.49 -6.34 -2.86
C LEU A 140 5.77 -6.83 -2.16
N HIS A 141 6.23 -6.14 -1.14
CA HIS A 141 7.43 -6.51 -0.39
C HIS A 141 7.32 -7.90 0.27
N HIS A 142 6.13 -8.37 0.62
CA HIS A 142 5.91 -9.73 1.15
C HIS A 142 6.17 -10.81 0.10
N THR A 143 5.93 -10.51 -1.17
CA THR A 143 6.01 -11.50 -2.25
C THR A 143 7.35 -11.49 -3.00
N LEU A 144 8.11 -10.40 -2.94
CA LEU A 144 9.42 -10.29 -3.62
C LEU A 144 10.46 -11.32 -3.16
N LYS A 145 10.27 -11.93 -2.00
CA LYS A 145 11.10 -13.03 -1.51
C LYS A 145 10.90 -14.34 -2.28
N TYR A 146 9.79 -14.47 -3.01
CA TYR A 146 9.49 -15.68 -3.79
C TYR A 146 9.99 -15.56 -5.22
N PRO A 147 10.76 -16.56 -5.71
CA PRO A 147 11.17 -16.60 -7.11
C PRO A 147 9.97 -16.56 -8.05
N GLY A 148 10.04 -15.76 -9.11
CA GLY A 148 8.98 -15.68 -10.11
C GLY A 148 7.82 -14.72 -9.76
N ALA A 149 7.73 -14.16 -8.55
CA ALA A 149 6.61 -13.28 -8.16
C ALA A 149 6.47 -12.05 -9.07
N VAL A 150 7.58 -11.43 -9.48
CA VAL A 150 7.56 -10.28 -10.41
C VAL A 150 7.15 -10.72 -11.82
N GLU A 151 7.57 -11.91 -12.25
CA GLU A 151 7.18 -12.49 -13.53
C GLU A 151 5.67 -12.77 -13.58
N GLU A 152 5.12 -13.39 -12.55
CA GLU A 152 3.68 -13.64 -12.41
C GLU A 152 2.88 -12.33 -12.38
N LEU A 153 3.35 -11.34 -11.62
CA LEU A 153 2.75 -10.00 -11.63
C LEU A 153 2.72 -9.41 -13.03
N ALA A 154 3.84 -9.52 -13.76
CA ALA A 154 3.92 -9.05 -15.13
C ALA A 154 3.03 -9.87 -16.09
N ARG A 155 2.89 -11.18 -15.90
CA ARG A 155 2.06 -12.07 -16.73
C ARG A 155 0.59 -11.65 -16.72
N ILE A 156 0.05 -11.36 -15.53
CA ILE A 156 -1.36 -10.99 -15.39
C ILE A 156 -1.68 -9.56 -15.89
N MET A 157 -0.67 -8.73 -16.08
CA MET A 157 -0.83 -7.35 -16.57
C MET A 157 -0.79 -7.30 -18.10
N LYS A 158 -1.67 -6.50 -18.70
CA LYS A 158 -1.62 -6.21 -20.14
C LYS A 158 -0.32 -5.48 -20.50
N PRO A 159 0.21 -5.66 -21.72
CA PRO A 159 1.27 -4.77 -22.23
C PRO A 159 0.84 -3.32 -22.10
N GLY A 160 1.73 -2.46 -21.59
CA GLY A 160 1.44 -1.05 -21.32
C GLY A 160 0.62 -0.78 -20.05
N ALA A 161 0.11 -1.81 -19.37
CA ALA A 161 -0.63 -1.66 -18.12
C ALA A 161 0.19 -0.96 -17.04
N ARG A 162 -0.46 -0.26 -16.15
CA ARG A 162 0.18 0.51 -15.08
C ARG A 162 0.33 -0.29 -13.81
N LEU A 163 1.49 -0.14 -13.17
CA LEU A 163 1.75 -0.61 -11.81
C LEU A 163 1.89 0.61 -10.90
N VAL A 164 1.18 0.62 -9.78
CA VAL A 164 1.30 1.65 -8.73
C VAL A 164 1.55 0.95 -7.40
N LEU A 165 2.68 1.25 -6.79
CA LEU A 165 3.08 0.69 -5.50
C LEU A 165 3.13 1.80 -4.45
N CYS A 166 2.57 1.52 -3.28
CA CYS A 166 2.52 2.39 -2.12
C CYS A 166 3.28 1.70 -0.99
N GLU A 167 4.55 2.09 -0.76
CA GLU A 167 5.45 1.27 0.04
C GLU A 167 6.27 2.06 1.07
N THR A 168 6.74 1.33 2.06
CA THR A 168 7.81 1.79 2.94
C THR A 168 9.13 1.75 2.16
N TRP A 169 9.88 2.88 2.17
CA TRP A 169 11.14 2.98 1.44
C TRP A 169 12.34 2.62 2.31
N GLY A 170 13.21 1.75 1.81
CA GLY A 170 14.35 1.16 2.51
C GLY A 170 15.70 1.77 2.19
N GLY A 171 15.76 2.90 1.49
CA GLY A 171 17.03 3.54 1.09
C GLY A 171 17.84 4.15 2.23
N ASN A 172 17.28 4.30 3.43
CA ASN A 172 17.93 4.89 4.58
C ASN A 172 18.45 3.82 5.57
N PRO A 173 19.75 3.57 5.65
CA PRO A 173 20.31 2.53 6.52
C PRO A 173 20.08 2.82 8.01
N LEU A 174 20.10 4.09 8.42
CA LEU A 174 19.84 4.47 9.83
C LEU A 174 18.39 4.16 10.21
N LEU A 175 17.45 4.49 9.33
CA LEU A 175 16.05 4.20 9.55
C LEU A 175 15.77 2.69 9.57
N ASN A 176 16.45 1.92 8.73
CA ASN A 176 16.34 0.46 8.72
C ASN A 176 16.91 -0.16 10.01
N THR A 177 18.03 0.36 10.51
CA THR A 177 18.58 -0.05 11.81
C THR A 177 17.62 0.29 12.94
N ALA A 178 17.04 1.49 12.94
CA ALA A 178 16.04 1.90 13.93
C ALA A 178 14.78 1.01 13.89
N ARG A 179 14.32 0.60 12.71
CA ARG A 179 13.20 -0.34 12.55
C ARG A 179 13.53 -1.70 13.18
N LYS A 180 14.71 -2.27 12.84
CA LYS A 180 15.16 -3.55 13.40
C LYS A 180 15.26 -3.51 14.92
N LEU A 181 15.82 -2.42 15.46
CA LEU A 181 15.93 -2.24 16.91
C LEU A 181 14.57 -2.12 17.58
N HIS A 182 13.65 -1.36 16.98
CA HIS A 182 12.27 -1.19 17.47
C HIS A 182 11.55 -2.54 17.52
N THR A 183 11.61 -3.34 16.44
CA THR A 183 11.01 -4.68 16.39
C THR A 183 11.62 -5.61 17.45
N ALA A 184 12.93 -5.57 17.65
CA ALA A 184 13.61 -6.38 18.65
C ALA A 184 13.22 -5.99 20.09
N LEU A 185 12.97 -4.69 20.37
CA LEU A 185 12.64 -4.20 21.71
C LEU A 185 11.15 -4.38 22.08
N ILE A 186 10.25 -4.26 21.12
CA ILE A 186 8.80 -4.29 21.37
C ILE A 186 8.24 -5.70 21.22
N GLY A 187 8.98 -6.61 20.56
CA GLY A 187 8.57 -8.00 20.45
C GLY A 187 7.29 -8.20 19.61
N GLU A 188 7.04 -7.31 18.64
CA GLU A 188 5.95 -7.50 17.69
C GLU A 188 6.18 -8.76 16.87
N ALA A 189 5.46 -9.81 17.23
CA ALA A 189 5.82 -11.20 16.92
C ALA A 189 5.42 -11.65 15.51
N ALA A 190 4.67 -10.87 14.76
CA ALA A 190 3.95 -11.42 13.60
C ALA A 190 4.56 -11.03 12.24
N GLU A 191 5.11 -9.86 12.13
CA GLU A 191 5.79 -9.43 10.89
C GLU A 191 7.31 -9.62 10.99
N GLN A 192 7.76 -10.53 11.87
CA GLN A 192 9.16 -10.63 12.25
C GLN A 192 10.03 -11.24 11.16
N GLY A 193 10.91 -10.43 10.64
CA GLY A 193 12.26 -10.88 10.27
C GLY A 193 12.49 -11.19 8.80
N GLU A 194 11.47 -11.21 7.94
CA GLU A 194 11.63 -11.51 6.52
C GLU A 194 11.06 -10.43 5.59
N GLU A 195 10.68 -9.28 6.12
CA GLU A 195 10.20 -8.18 5.29
C GLU A 195 11.33 -7.58 4.46
N ILE A 196 11.22 -7.72 3.15
CA ILE A 196 12.05 -6.99 2.20
C ILE A 196 11.49 -5.56 2.13
N VAL A 197 12.18 -4.61 2.74
CA VAL A 197 11.83 -3.20 2.56
C VAL A 197 12.29 -2.76 1.17
N LEU A 198 11.36 -2.29 0.33
CA LEU A 198 11.68 -1.89 -1.03
C LEU A 198 12.75 -0.78 -1.06
N SER A 199 13.79 -1.01 -1.84
CA SER A 199 14.87 -0.07 -2.13
C SER A 199 15.21 -0.06 -3.62
N GLN A 200 16.22 0.67 -4.01
CA GLN A 200 16.71 0.64 -5.39
C GLN A 200 17.15 -0.76 -5.83
N THR A 201 17.55 -1.62 -4.91
CA THR A 201 17.97 -2.99 -5.22
C THR A 201 16.79 -3.84 -5.68
N GLU A 202 15.69 -3.80 -4.94
CA GLU A 202 14.47 -4.54 -5.26
C GLU A 202 13.80 -4.01 -6.53
N LEU A 203 13.88 -2.68 -6.77
CA LEU A 203 13.36 -2.09 -8.01
C LEU A 203 14.08 -2.60 -9.28
N ARG A 204 15.35 -3.02 -9.17
CA ARG A 204 16.06 -3.62 -10.31
C ARG A 204 15.42 -4.91 -10.78
N ALA A 205 14.78 -5.67 -9.87
CA ALA A 205 14.04 -6.88 -10.23
C ALA A 205 12.82 -6.60 -11.12
N LEU A 206 12.28 -5.38 -11.08
CA LEU A 206 11.20 -4.96 -11.97
C LEU A 206 11.69 -4.68 -13.39
N GLY A 207 12.97 -4.30 -13.57
CA GLY A 207 13.52 -3.81 -14.84
C GLY A 207 13.31 -4.70 -16.07
N PRO A 208 13.42 -6.05 -15.97
CA PRO A 208 13.14 -6.95 -17.10
C PRO A 208 11.70 -6.85 -17.62
N TYR A 209 10.73 -6.63 -16.75
CA TYR A 209 9.31 -6.71 -17.06
C TYR A 209 8.62 -5.34 -17.16
N PHE A 210 9.21 -4.30 -16.55
CA PHE A 210 8.61 -2.98 -16.45
C PHE A 210 9.51 -1.88 -17.02
N SER A 211 8.88 -0.88 -17.60
CA SER A 211 9.50 0.36 -18.11
C SER A 211 8.96 1.57 -17.34
N GLU A 212 9.50 2.74 -17.63
CA GLU A 212 9.06 4.02 -17.05
C GLU A 212 8.96 4.01 -15.52
N VAL A 213 9.88 3.29 -14.84
CA VAL A 213 9.90 3.20 -13.39
C VAL A 213 10.21 4.58 -12.79
N ARG A 214 9.26 5.15 -12.07
CA ARG A 214 9.39 6.42 -11.37
C ARG A 214 9.16 6.21 -9.88
N VAL A 215 9.98 6.86 -9.06
CA VAL A 215 9.90 6.77 -7.59
C VAL A 215 9.71 8.17 -7.03
N GLU A 216 8.57 8.41 -6.40
CA GLU A 216 8.31 9.62 -5.64
C GLU A 216 8.45 9.30 -4.16
N THR A 217 9.44 9.91 -3.48
CA THR A 217 9.76 9.65 -2.08
C THR A 217 9.49 10.88 -1.21
N ARG A 218 9.15 10.64 0.06
CA ARG A 218 8.91 11.69 1.06
C ARG A 218 9.20 11.17 2.46
N ASN A 219 9.14 12.15 3.40
CA ASN A 219 9.29 11.90 4.81
C ASN A 219 10.71 11.41 5.16
N LEU A 220 11.65 12.35 5.17
CA LEU A 220 13.00 12.19 5.68
C LEU A 220 13.00 12.42 7.20
N LEU A 221 12.94 13.66 7.65
CA LEU A 221 12.80 14.02 9.06
C LEU A 221 11.38 13.75 9.58
N ALA A 222 10.39 13.95 8.71
CA ALA A 222 8.99 13.72 9.04
C ALA A 222 8.65 12.24 9.31
N MET A 223 9.57 11.30 9.09
CA MET A 223 9.45 9.94 9.64
C MET A 223 9.37 9.94 11.17
N GLY A 224 9.91 10.97 11.84
CA GLY A 224 9.73 11.19 13.29
C GLY A 224 8.27 11.30 13.73
N LYS A 225 7.32 11.54 12.82
CA LYS A 225 5.87 11.49 13.10
C LYS A 225 5.43 10.17 13.74
N ARG A 226 6.12 9.06 13.46
CA ARG A 226 5.82 7.75 14.06
C ARG A 226 5.91 7.75 15.59
N LEU A 227 6.79 8.58 16.17
CA LEU A 227 6.92 8.77 17.61
C LEU A 227 5.71 9.53 18.22
N LEU A 228 4.87 10.11 17.36
CA LEU A 228 3.68 10.89 17.76
C LEU A 228 2.38 10.12 17.51
N ARG A 229 2.44 8.83 17.20
CA ARG A 229 1.25 7.99 17.06
C ARG A 229 0.33 8.08 18.28
N GLY A 230 -0.98 8.14 18.05
CA GLY A 230 -1.98 8.34 19.11
C GLY A 230 -2.02 9.76 19.68
N ARG A 231 -1.26 10.72 19.12
CA ARG A 231 -1.21 12.11 19.60
C ARG A 231 -1.57 13.14 18.54
N PHE A 232 -1.94 12.73 17.34
CA PHE A 232 -2.23 13.65 16.23
C PHE A 232 -3.47 14.54 16.46
N GLU A 233 -4.38 14.16 17.37
CA GLU A 233 -5.49 15.01 17.78
C GLU A 233 -5.01 16.25 18.55
N LYS A 234 -3.81 16.22 19.14
CA LYS A 234 -3.21 17.35 19.84
C LYS A 234 -2.62 18.35 18.85
N ALA A 235 -2.95 19.64 19.02
CA ALA A 235 -2.50 20.70 18.12
C ALA A 235 -0.98 20.81 18.02
N TRP A 236 -0.27 20.63 19.14
CA TRP A 236 1.20 20.66 19.16
C TRP A 236 1.83 19.54 18.33
N ALA A 237 1.27 18.31 18.39
CA ALA A 237 1.80 17.19 17.61
C ALA A 237 1.64 17.45 16.10
N ARG A 238 0.48 17.98 15.67
CA ARG A 238 0.27 18.40 14.29
C ARG A 238 1.21 19.55 13.87
N ALA A 239 1.49 20.49 14.77
CA ALA A 239 2.44 21.57 14.49
C ALA A 239 3.85 21.02 14.26
N VAL A 240 4.33 20.11 15.12
CA VAL A 240 5.63 19.42 14.96
C VAL A 240 5.69 18.71 13.60
N VAL A 241 4.69 17.89 13.27
CA VAL A 241 4.66 17.17 11.99
C VAL A 241 4.71 18.13 10.81
N ARG A 242 3.91 19.19 10.80
CA ARG A 242 3.93 20.21 9.72
C ARG A 242 5.29 20.88 9.59
N THR A 243 5.97 21.15 10.71
CA THR A 243 7.32 21.74 10.70
C THR A 243 8.30 20.77 10.05
N LEU A 244 8.31 19.50 10.46
CA LEU A 244 9.17 18.46 9.87
C LEU A 244 8.91 18.29 8.36
N GLU A 245 7.64 18.28 7.95
CA GLU A 245 7.25 18.19 6.54
C GLU A 245 7.72 19.39 5.70
N ARG A 246 7.71 20.61 6.28
CA ARG A 246 8.25 21.82 5.63
C ARG A 246 9.76 21.76 5.50
N MET A 247 10.44 21.33 6.57
CA MET A 247 11.90 21.13 6.55
C MET A 247 12.29 20.11 5.50
N ASP A 248 11.59 18.97 5.43
CA ASP A 248 11.80 17.97 4.37
C ASP A 248 11.61 18.59 2.99
N GLY A 249 10.59 19.40 2.79
CA GLY A 249 10.34 20.08 1.52
C GLY A 249 11.54 20.92 1.07
N ALA A 250 12.10 21.74 1.98
CA ALA A 250 13.26 22.57 1.70
C ALA A 250 14.52 21.70 1.44
N MET A 251 14.79 20.74 2.33
CA MET A 251 15.97 19.87 2.22
C MET A 251 15.98 19.04 0.92
N LEU A 252 14.84 18.45 0.55
CA LEU A 252 14.72 17.62 -0.64
C LEU A 252 14.75 18.43 -1.95
N THR A 253 14.50 19.75 -1.86
CA THR A 253 14.68 20.67 -2.98
C THR A 253 16.14 21.08 -3.14
N LEU A 254 16.81 21.42 -2.03
CA LEU A 254 18.21 21.86 -2.02
C LEU A 254 19.20 20.70 -2.26
N ALA A 255 18.86 19.51 -1.77
CA ALA A 255 19.70 18.32 -1.86
C ALA A 255 18.90 17.09 -2.37
N PRO A 256 18.59 17.01 -3.68
CA PRO A 256 17.78 15.93 -4.24
C PRO A 256 18.26 14.50 -3.94
N PRO A 257 19.56 14.20 -3.77
CA PRO A 257 20.03 12.86 -3.40
C PRO A 257 19.46 12.35 -2.07
N LEU A 258 19.07 13.26 -1.14
CA LEU A 258 18.43 12.88 0.12
C LEU A 258 17.07 12.17 -0.06
N ARG A 259 16.50 12.23 -1.25
CA ARG A 259 15.26 11.49 -1.59
C ARG A 259 15.41 9.99 -1.40
N ASN A 260 16.61 9.44 -1.61
CA ASN A 260 16.89 8.03 -1.33
C ASN A 260 16.81 7.68 0.16
N TRP A 261 16.90 8.65 1.05
CA TRP A 261 16.89 8.47 2.51
C TRP A 261 15.50 8.70 3.12
N CYS A 262 14.51 9.05 2.30
CA CYS A 262 13.12 9.14 2.75
C CYS A 262 12.60 7.78 3.25
N GLY A 263 11.48 7.79 3.97
CA GLY A 263 10.92 6.56 4.56
C GLY A 263 9.67 6.03 3.87
N GLU A 264 9.10 6.78 2.94
CA GLU A 264 7.88 6.41 2.20
C GLU A 264 8.09 6.65 0.70
N ALA A 265 7.54 5.77 -0.14
CA ALA A 265 7.62 5.88 -1.60
C ALA A 265 6.31 5.49 -2.28
N VAL A 266 5.97 6.21 -3.33
CA VAL A 266 5.03 5.77 -4.36
C VAL A 266 5.84 5.49 -5.61
N ILE A 267 5.69 4.28 -6.14
CA ILE A 267 6.42 3.82 -7.32
C ILE A 267 5.39 3.58 -8.41
N THR A 268 5.65 4.13 -9.59
CA THR A 268 4.85 3.87 -10.78
C THR A 268 5.71 3.26 -11.87
N ALA A 269 5.13 2.33 -12.62
CA ALA A 269 5.81 1.67 -13.74
C ALA A 269 4.80 1.26 -14.81
N ARG A 270 5.28 0.89 -16.00
CA ARG A 270 4.48 0.31 -17.07
C ARG A 270 4.99 -1.08 -17.43
N ARG A 271 4.07 -2.03 -17.62
CA ARG A 271 4.36 -3.36 -18.17
C ARG A 271 4.90 -3.22 -19.59
N ARG A 272 6.04 -3.86 -19.88
CA ARG A 272 6.65 -3.91 -21.22
C ARG A 272 5.80 -4.67 -22.23
#